data_9891f5a8bf362141db167af8d4be9443
#
_entry.id   9891f5a8bf362141db167af8d4be9443
#
_cell.length_a   1.000
_cell.length_b   1.000
_cell.length_c   1.000
_cell.angle_alpha   90.00
_cell.angle_beta   90.00
_cell.angle_gamma   90.00
#
_symmetry.space_group_name_H-M   'P 1'
#
loop_
_entity.id
_entity.type
_entity.pdbx_description
1 polymer ?
#
loop_
_entity_poly.entity_id
_entity_poly.type
_entity_poly.pdbx_seq_one_letter_code
_entity_poly.pdbx_strand_id
1 'polypeptide(L)'
;MWWMKKKLTTLLLAILAIAILTPNEAFAATQLKQGSVNGDVWDLQYRLQMLGYYDEKLDGVYGSDTIHAVKQFQRNYGLPADGVVGNNTWRTLKRVSVNQKEMQLLAQLVYAEARGETYEGQVAVAAVAMNRLRASDFPNTINGVIFEPYAFTAVDDGQFWMTPNKTAYRAAWDAVRGWDPTNGALYYFNPDTATSDWIWSRPQIKQIGKHIFAR
;
A
#
# COMPACT_ATOMS: atom_id res chain seq x y z
N MET A 1 18.66 1.74 -79.88
CA MET A 1 19.02 0.30 -79.92
C MET A 1 19.67 -0.06 -78.62
N TRP A 2 19.04 -0.93 -77.96
CA TRP A 2 19.27 -1.80 -76.83
C TRP A 2 18.87 -1.36 -75.44
N TRP A 3 17.76 -1.86 -75.10
CA TRP A 3 17.00 -1.84 -73.86
C TRP A 3 17.57 -2.87 -72.87
N MET A 4 18.05 -2.42 -71.72
CA MET A 4 18.32 -3.29 -70.57
C MET A 4 17.35 -2.99 -69.46
N LYS A 5 16.36 -3.89 -69.26
CA LYS A 5 15.45 -3.93 -68.15
C LYS A 5 16.23 -4.35 -66.89
N LYS A 6 16.39 -3.44 -65.96
CA LYS A 6 16.81 -3.79 -64.59
C LYS A 6 15.56 -4.24 -63.80
N LYS A 7 15.50 -5.49 -63.48
CA LYS A 7 14.54 -6.04 -62.53
C LYS A 7 14.96 -5.61 -61.12
N LEU A 8 14.15 -4.77 -60.47
CA LEU A 8 14.26 -4.46 -59.09
C LEU A 8 13.63 -5.60 -58.29
N THR A 9 14.44 -6.45 -57.65
CA THR A 9 14.00 -7.45 -56.71
C THR A 9 13.79 -6.75 -55.35
N THR A 10 12.53 -6.53 -55.02
CA THR A 10 12.13 -6.03 -53.71
C THR A 10 12.29 -7.16 -52.68
N LEU A 11 13.32 -7.06 -51.85
CA LEU A 11 13.52 -7.94 -50.70
C LEU A 11 12.59 -7.49 -49.55
N LEU A 12 11.48 -8.18 -49.35
CA LEU A 12 10.63 -7.99 -48.20
C LEU A 12 11.32 -8.60 -46.97
N LEU A 13 11.92 -7.77 -46.12
CA LEU A 13 12.36 -8.16 -44.79
C LEU A 13 11.12 -8.23 -43.88
N ALA A 14 10.61 -9.44 -43.68
CA ALA A 14 9.65 -9.71 -42.61
C ALA A 14 10.38 -9.64 -41.27
N ILE A 15 10.26 -8.54 -40.56
CA ILE A 15 10.70 -8.40 -39.15
C ILE A 15 9.68 -9.17 -38.32
N LEU A 16 10.03 -10.40 -37.95
CA LEU A 16 9.31 -11.20 -36.98
C LEU A 16 9.56 -10.57 -35.59
N ALA A 17 8.64 -9.74 -35.14
CA ALA A 17 8.64 -9.24 -33.77
C ALA A 17 8.33 -10.40 -32.81
N ILE A 18 9.37 -11.07 -32.34
CA ILE A 18 9.28 -12.00 -31.21
C ILE A 18 8.99 -11.13 -30.01
N ALA A 19 7.72 -11.01 -29.62
CA ALA A 19 7.34 -10.53 -28.31
C ALA A 19 7.94 -11.51 -27.29
N ILE A 20 9.08 -11.14 -26.71
CA ILE A 20 9.62 -11.82 -25.54
C ILE A 20 8.62 -11.51 -24.42
N LEU A 21 7.64 -12.42 -24.25
CA LEU A 21 6.88 -12.53 -23.02
C LEU A 21 7.89 -12.88 -21.93
N THR A 22 8.51 -11.85 -21.32
CA THR A 22 9.18 -12.06 -20.04
C THR A 22 8.09 -12.58 -19.10
N PRO A 23 8.21 -13.79 -18.55
CA PRO A 23 7.32 -14.17 -17.48
C PRO A 23 7.51 -13.09 -16.42
N ASN A 24 6.44 -12.36 -16.11
CA ASN A 24 6.40 -11.55 -14.91
C ASN A 24 6.53 -12.58 -13.78
N GLU A 25 7.76 -12.79 -13.30
CA GLU A 25 8.03 -13.57 -12.11
C GLU A 25 7.38 -12.79 -10.96
N ALA A 26 6.06 -12.96 -10.83
CA ALA A 26 5.39 -12.64 -9.60
C ALA A 26 6.14 -13.47 -8.56
N PHE A 27 6.99 -12.81 -7.76
CA PHE A 27 7.64 -13.43 -6.62
C PHE A 27 6.54 -14.18 -5.85
N ALA A 28 6.50 -15.49 -6.01
CA ALA A 28 5.59 -16.33 -5.26
C ALA A 28 5.96 -16.11 -3.79
N ALA A 29 5.08 -15.44 -3.06
CA ALA A 29 5.32 -15.20 -1.64
C ALA A 29 5.56 -16.57 -0.99
N THR A 30 6.57 -16.65 -0.13
CA THR A 30 6.91 -17.87 0.59
C THR A 30 5.66 -18.42 1.27
N GLN A 31 5.28 -19.66 0.96
CA GLN A 31 4.19 -20.32 1.64
C GLN A 31 4.60 -20.62 3.08
N LEU A 32 3.86 -20.08 4.04
CA LEU A 32 4.09 -20.32 5.46
C LEU A 32 3.04 -21.28 6.02
N LYS A 33 3.49 -22.21 6.83
CA LYS A 33 2.67 -23.22 7.54
C LYS A 33 3.32 -23.62 8.85
N GLN A 34 2.67 -24.43 9.62
CA GLN A 34 3.22 -24.97 10.87
C GLN A 34 4.64 -25.49 10.68
N GLY A 35 5.53 -25.08 11.58
CA GLY A 35 6.96 -25.43 11.54
C GLY A 35 7.83 -24.53 10.70
N SER A 36 7.28 -23.56 9.95
CA SER A 36 8.09 -22.51 9.29
C SER A 36 8.77 -21.64 10.35
N VAL A 37 10.06 -21.33 10.15
CA VAL A 37 10.84 -20.48 11.05
C VAL A 37 11.70 -19.54 10.21
N ASN A 38 11.33 -18.28 10.10
CA ASN A 38 12.06 -17.27 9.34
C ASN A 38 11.50 -15.85 9.56
N GLY A 39 12.11 -14.86 8.90
CA GLY A 39 11.68 -13.47 8.95
C GLY A 39 10.29 -13.21 8.38
N ASP A 40 9.82 -14.02 7.42
CA ASP A 40 8.47 -13.88 6.87
C ASP A 40 7.40 -14.29 7.89
N VAL A 41 7.70 -15.25 8.78
CA VAL A 41 6.82 -15.60 9.90
C VAL A 41 6.75 -14.44 10.89
N TRP A 42 7.88 -13.78 11.16
CA TRP A 42 7.90 -12.59 12.02
C TRP A 42 7.06 -11.45 11.43
N ASP A 43 7.18 -11.17 10.11
CA ASP A 43 6.36 -10.17 9.42
C ASP A 43 4.86 -10.54 9.46
N LEU A 44 4.53 -11.81 9.25
CA LEU A 44 3.18 -12.33 9.39
C LEU A 44 2.62 -12.06 10.79
N GLN A 45 3.34 -12.46 11.83
CA GLN A 45 2.95 -12.26 13.23
C GLN A 45 2.77 -10.76 13.54
N TYR A 46 3.70 -9.91 13.10
CA TYR A 46 3.62 -8.46 13.27
C TYR A 46 2.34 -7.89 12.64
N ARG A 47 2.01 -8.27 11.40
CA ARG A 47 0.78 -7.82 10.72
C ARG A 47 -0.48 -8.32 11.41
N LEU A 48 -0.49 -9.57 11.84
CA LEU A 48 -1.61 -10.16 12.57
C LEU A 48 -1.80 -9.51 13.95
N GLN A 49 -0.71 -9.20 14.66
CA GLN A 49 -0.74 -8.48 15.92
C GLN A 49 -1.32 -7.06 15.74
N MET A 50 -0.90 -6.38 14.70
CA MET A 50 -1.42 -5.06 14.37
C MET A 50 -2.92 -5.06 14.12
N LEU A 51 -3.44 -6.10 13.48
CA LEU A 51 -4.87 -6.28 13.22
C LEU A 51 -5.65 -6.87 14.42
N GLY A 52 -4.97 -7.21 15.52
CA GLY A 52 -5.57 -7.75 16.71
C GLY A 52 -5.91 -9.25 16.65
N TYR A 53 -5.29 -10.00 15.72
CA TYR A 53 -5.43 -11.45 15.62
C TYR A 53 -4.37 -12.24 16.37
N TYR A 54 -3.24 -11.59 16.72
CA TYR A 54 -2.12 -12.23 17.40
C TYR A 54 -1.69 -11.34 18.57
N ASP A 55 -1.60 -11.89 19.78
CA ASP A 55 -1.26 -11.17 21.01
C ASP A 55 0.00 -11.72 21.71
N GLU A 56 0.59 -12.75 21.12
CA GLU A 56 1.80 -13.37 21.66
C GLU A 56 3.08 -12.65 21.18
N LYS A 57 4.22 -13.11 21.69
CA LYS A 57 5.55 -12.59 21.32
C LYS A 57 5.85 -12.88 19.85
N LEU A 58 6.39 -11.87 19.15
CA LEU A 58 6.87 -12.02 17.78
C LEU A 58 8.20 -12.79 17.79
N ASP A 59 8.16 -14.08 17.57
CA ASP A 59 9.31 -14.99 17.67
C ASP A 59 9.78 -15.55 16.32
N GLY A 60 9.01 -15.32 15.25
CA GLY A 60 9.33 -15.83 13.92
C GLY A 60 9.11 -17.33 13.77
N VAL A 61 8.40 -17.98 14.72
CA VAL A 61 8.08 -19.40 14.71
C VAL A 61 6.60 -19.62 14.40
N TYR A 62 6.28 -20.36 13.35
CA TYR A 62 4.91 -20.68 12.98
C TYR A 62 4.37 -21.83 13.86
N GLY A 63 4.02 -21.47 15.09
CA GLY A 63 3.44 -22.38 16.10
C GLY A 63 1.90 -22.40 16.07
N SER A 64 1.31 -23.01 17.12
CA SER A 64 -0.15 -23.12 17.31
C SER A 64 -0.85 -21.77 17.30
N ASP A 65 -0.27 -20.78 17.99
CA ASP A 65 -0.89 -19.45 18.15
C ASP A 65 -0.91 -18.69 16.83
N THR A 66 0.18 -18.81 16.05
CA THR A 66 0.24 -18.26 14.68
C THR A 66 -0.81 -18.93 13.77
N ILE A 67 -0.98 -20.26 13.85
CA ILE A 67 -2.03 -21.00 13.11
C ILE A 67 -3.41 -20.47 13.48
N HIS A 68 -3.68 -20.30 14.77
CA HIS A 68 -4.96 -19.83 15.27
C HIS A 68 -5.27 -18.43 14.73
N ALA A 69 -4.32 -17.51 14.84
CA ALA A 69 -4.41 -16.14 14.34
C ALA A 69 -4.66 -16.10 12.83
N VAL A 70 -3.91 -16.90 12.06
CA VAL A 70 -4.09 -16.99 10.60
C VAL A 70 -5.48 -17.51 10.25
N LYS A 71 -5.96 -18.56 10.90
CA LYS A 71 -7.31 -19.09 10.66
C LYS A 71 -8.41 -18.09 11.00
N GLN A 72 -8.25 -17.30 12.06
CA GLN A 72 -9.19 -16.22 12.38
C GLN A 72 -9.18 -15.15 11.30
N PHE A 73 -7.99 -14.68 10.90
CA PHE A 73 -7.84 -13.73 9.80
C PHE A 73 -8.50 -14.26 8.52
N GLN A 74 -8.20 -15.49 8.12
CA GLN A 74 -8.75 -16.10 6.92
C GLN A 74 -10.28 -16.13 6.95
N ARG A 75 -10.90 -16.55 8.07
CA ARG A 75 -12.35 -16.53 8.23
C ARG A 75 -12.93 -15.13 8.07
N ASN A 76 -12.35 -14.13 8.73
CA ASN A 76 -12.87 -12.77 8.73
C ASN A 76 -12.76 -12.10 7.35
N TYR A 77 -11.83 -12.55 6.51
CA TYR A 77 -11.64 -12.04 5.16
C TYR A 77 -12.17 -12.97 4.05
N GLY A 78 -12.99 -13.97 4.40
CA GLY A 78 -13.64 -14.87 3.44
C GLY A 78 -12.67 -15.77 2.67
N LEU A 79 -11.51 -16.09 3.28
CA LEU A 79 -10.51 -17.00 2.72
C LEU A 79 -10.71 -18.43 3.29
N PRO A 80 -10.25 -19.49 2.58
CA PRO A 80 -10.15 -20.81 3.15
C PRO A 80 -9.35 -20.80 4.46
N ALA A 81 -9.97 -21.20 5.58
CA ALA A 81 -9.37 -21.11 6.92
C ALA A 81 -8.53 -22.36 7.23
N ASP A 82 -7.57 -22.68 6.36
CA ASP A 82 -6.69 -23.83 6.46
C ASP A 82 -5.48 -23.60 7.39
N GLY A 83 -5.20 -22.35 7.73
CA GLY A 83 -4.03 -21.97 8.53
C GLY A 83 -2.73 -22.01 7.73
N VAL A 84 -2.81 -21.94 6.40
CA VAL A 84 -1.66 -21.85 5.51
C VAL A 84 -1.63 -20.47 4.85
N VAL A 85 -0.51 -19.80 4.91
CA VAL A 85 -0.33 -18.47 4.29
C VAL A 85 0.27 -18.63 2.91
N GLY A 86 -0.62 -18.83 1.92
CA GLY A 86 -0.27 -18.79 0.50
C GLY A 86 -0.48 -17.40 -0.11
N ASN A 87 -0.37 -17.32 -1.43
CA ASN A 87 -0.45 -16.05 -2.18
C ASN A 87 -1.72 -15.24 -1.88
N ASN A 88 -2.88 -15.89 -1.79
CA ASN A 88 -4.14 -15.20 -1.53
C ASN A 88 -4.19 -14.62 -0.11
N THR A 89 -3.75 -15.39 0.89
CA THR A 89 -3.67 -14.92 2.28
C THR A 89 -2.69 -13.74 2.39
N TRP A 90 -1.50 -13.85 1.81
CA TRP A 90 -0.52 -12.76 1.77
C TRP A 90 -1.05 -11.50 1.10
N ARG A 91 -1.67 -11.65 -0.09
CA ARG A 91 -2.24 -10.52 -0.83
C ARG A 91 -3.29 -9.79 0.01
N THR A 92 -4.22 -10.53 0.61
CA THR A 92 -5.26 -9.96 1.46
C THR A 92 -4.65 -9.27 2.68
N LEU A 93 -3.72 -9.93 3.38
CA LEU A 93 -3.07 -9.39 4.57
C LEU A 93 -2.31 -8.08 4.27
N LYS A 94 -1.55 -8.04 3.19
CA LYS A 94 -0.78 -6.86 2.78
C LYS A 94 -1.66 -5.66 2.37
N ARG A 95 -2.89 -5.91 1.92
CA ARG A 95 -3.85 -4.83 1.59
C ARG A 95 -4.49 -4.19 2.81
N VAL A 96 -4.49 -4.85 3.95
CA VAL A 96 -5.18 -4.36 5.16
C VAL A 96 -4.23 -4.09 6.33
N SER A 97 -2.95 -4.37 6.16
CA SER A 97 -1.91 -4.18 7.20
C SER A 97 -0.62 -3.66 6.60
N VAL A 98 0.27 -3.24 7.47
CA VAL A 98 1.62 -2.79 7.11
C VAL A 98 2.66 -3.58 7.90
N ASN A 99 3.89 -3.72 7.36
CA ASN A 99 5.01 -4.24 8.12
C ASN A 99 5.68 -3.13 8.95
N GLN A 100 6.70 -3.46 9.74
CA GLN A 100 7.39 -2.51 10.60
C GLN A 100 8.00 -1.33 9.83
N LYS A 101 8.61 -1.60 8.66
CA LYS A 101 9.19 -0.55 7.80
C LYS A 101 8.11 0.33 7.18
N GLU A 102 7.03 -0.27 6.71
CA GLU A 102 5.87 0.44 6.16
C GLU A 102 5.17 1.29 7.24
N MET A 103 5.12 0.81 8.49
CA MET A 103 4.61 1.60 9.62
C MET A 103 5.48 2.84 9.86
N GLN A 104 6.79 2.71 9.77
CA GLN A 104 7.70 3.86 9.87
C GLN A 104 7.43 4.87 8.75
N LEU A 105 7.31 4.42 7.50
CA LEU A 105 6.98 5.30 6.37
C LEU A 105 5.63 6.01 6.56
N LEU A 106 4.62 5.29 7.05
CA LEU A 106 3.31 5.86 7.31
C LEU A 106 3.36 6.91 8.44
N ALA A 107 4.12 6.66 9.51
CA ALA A 107 4.33 7.63 10.57
C ALA A 107 5.12 8.87 10.09
N GLN A 108 6.12 8.68 9.20
CA GLN A 108 6.83 9.79 8.57
C GLN A 108 5.88 10.66 7.72
N LEU A 109 5.02 10.02 6.93
CA LEU A 109 3.99 10.73 6.15
C LEU A 109 3.08 11.56 7.06
N VAL A 110 2.53 10.96 8.11
CA VAL A 110 1.66 11.66 9.08
C VAL A 110 2.38 12.85 9.68
N TYR A 111 3.63 12.67 10.11
CA TYR A 111 4.40 13.73 10.72
C TYR A 111 4.68 14.87 9.75
N ALA A 112 5.06 14.54 8.53
CA ALA A 112 5.40 15.54 7.52
C ALA A 112 4.17 16.35 7.08
N GLU A 113 3.06 15.68 6.80
CA GLU A 113 1.83 16.30 6.26
C GLU A 113 0.91 16.91 7.34
N ALA A 114 0.94 16.37 8.57
CA ALA A 114 -0.11 16.66 9.56
C ALA A 114 0.40 16.94 10.98
N ARG A 115 1.71 17.20 11.20
CA ARG A 115 2.24 17.46 12.55
C ARG A 115 1.61 18.67 13.26
N GLY A 116 1.05 19.60 12.52
CA GLY A 116 0.34 20.78 13.03
C GLY A 116 -1.17 20.60 13.16
N GLU A 117 -1.70 19.44 12.77
CA GLU A 117 -3.13 19.14 12.83
C GLU A 117 -3.51 18.52 14.19
N THR A 118 -4.83 18.50 14.45
CA THR A 118 -5.39 17.73 15.56
C THR A 118 -5.05 16.25 15.44
N TYR A 119 -5.19 15.48 16.51
CA TYR A 119 -4.94 14.03 16.46
C TYR A 119 -5.83 13.34 15.42
N GLU A 120 -7.12 13.71 15.34
CA GLU A 120 -8.04 13.22 14.30
C GLU A 120 -7.54 13.55 12.89
N GLY A 121 -7.00 14.77 12.68
CA GLY A 121 -6.41 15.17 11.39
C GLY A 121 -5.17 14.36 11.02
N GLN A 122 -4.34 14.01 12.00
CA GLN A 122 -3.19 13.13 11.80
C GLN A 122 -3.62 11.71 11.43
N VAL A 123 -4.65 11.14 12.10
CA VAL A 123 -5.24 9.85 11.73
C VAL A 123 -5.86 9.91 10.34
N ALA A 124 -6.52 11.00 10.00
CA ALA A 124 -7.15 11.20 8.70
C ALA A 124 -6.16 11.11 7.53
N VAL A 125 -4.97 11.70 7.67
CA VAL A 125 -3.90 11.59 6.65
C VAL A 125 -3.43 10.14 6.48
N ALA A 126 -3.20 9.42 7.59
CA ALA A 126 -2.84 8.01 7.54
C ALA A 126 -3.97 7.16 6.91
N ALA A 127 -5.23 7.46 7.25
CA ALA A 127 -6.39 6.77 6.72
C ALA A 127 -6.51 6.91 5.19
N VAL A 128 -6.21 8.09 4.64
CA VAL A 128 -6.16 8.28 3.17
C VAL A 128 -5.11 7.36 2.53
N ALA A 129 -3.92 7.25 3.09
CA ALA A 129 -2.90 6.32 2.58
C ALA A 129 -3.37 4.86 2.64
N MET A 130 -4.04 4.46 3.74
CA MET A 130 -4.61 3.12 3.87
C MET A 130 -5.80 2.87 2.94
N ASN A 131 -6.61 3.88 2.65
CA ASN A 131 -7.71 3.79 1.69
C ASN A 131 -7.18 3.62 0.26
N ARG A 132 -6.13 4.37 -0.12
CA ARG A 132 -5.44 4.19 -1.40
C ARG A 132 -4.85 2.78 -1.53
N LEU A 133 -4.19 2.25 -0.48
CA LEU A 133 -3.67 0.88 -0.47
C LEU A 133 -4.75 -0.18 -0.74
N ARG A 134 -5.99 0.07 -0.29
CA ARG A 134 -7.14 -0.84 -0.49
C ARG A 134 -7.82 -0.67 -1.85
N ALA A 135 -7.72 0.51 -2.45
CA ALA A 135 -8.35 0.82 -3.73
C ALA A 135 -7.59 0.20 -4.90
N SER A 136 -8.33 -0.19 -5.96
CA SER A 136 -7.74 -0.83 -7.16
C SER A 136 -6.96 0.14 -8.04
N ASP A 137 -7.28 1.42 -7.96
CA ASP A 137 -6.75 2.48 -8.83
C ASP A 137 -5.42 3.05 -8.32
N PHE A 138 -4.94 2.55 -7.19
CA PHE A 138 -3.70 2.98 -6.54
C PHE A 138 -2.70 1.82 -6.39
N PRO A 139 -1.42 2.14 -6.14
CA PRO A 139 -0.41 1.13 -5.87
C PRO A 139 -0.81 0.22 -4.70
N ASN A 140 -0.46 -1.06 -4.79
CA ASN A 140 -0.83 -2.09 -3.83
C ASN A 140 0.19 -2.28 -2.68
N THR A 141 1.05 -1.29 -2.45
CA THR A 141 2.01 -1.22 -1.34
C THR A 141 2.02 0.17 -0.74
N ILE A 142 2.27 0.29 0.55
CA ILE A 142 2.40 1.61 1.23
C ILE A 142 3.53 2.42 0.60
N ASN A 143 4.66 1.78 0.29
CA ASN A 143 5.75 2.48 -0.40
C ASN A 143 5.29 3.06 -1.75
N GLY A 144 4.59 2.27 -2.56
CA GLY A 144 4.03 2.73 -3.84
C GLY A 144 3.05 3.90 -3.68
N VAL A 145 2.14 3.81 -2.69
CA VAL A 145 1.16 4.87 -2.40
C VAL A 145 1.83 6.16 -1.95
N ILE A 146 2.84 6.08 -1.07
CA ILE A 146 3.50 7.27 -0.52
C ILE A 146 4.38 7.96 -1.57
N PHE A 147 5.11 7.19 -2.37
CA PHE A 147 6.06 7.71 -3.35
C PHE A 147 5.49 7.78 -4.78
N GLU A 148 4.18 7.66 -4.93
CA GLU A 148 3.53 7.97 -6.20
C GLU A 148 3.75 9.46 -6.55
N PRO A 149 4.13 9.80 -7.77
CA PRO A 149 4.38 11.19 -8.16
C PRO A 149 3.21 12.11 -7.82
N TYR A 150 3.49 13.20 -7.14
CA TYR A 150 2.51 14.22 -6.70
C TYR A 150 1.45 13.72 -5.69
N ALA A 151 1.66 12.56 -5.08
CA ALA A 151 0.69 12.00 -4.12
C ALA A 151 0.66 12.77 -2.80
N PHE A 152 1.83 13.22 -2.32
CA PHE A 152 1.98 13.93 -1.06
C PHE A 152 3.06 15.01 -1.16
N THR A 153 2.71 16.23 -0.75
CA THR A 153 3.59 17.42 -0.86
C THR A 153 4.90 17.27 -0.08
N ALA A 154 4.82 16.65 1.09
CA ALA A 154 5.98 16.48 1.96
C ALA A 154 7.08 15.54 1.38
N VAL A 155 6.73 14.69 0.43
CA VAL A 155 7.70 13.87 -0.30
C VAL A 155 8.51 14.74 -1.25
N ASP A 156 7.84 15.66 -1.95
CA ASP A 156 8.46 16.52 -2.98
C ASP A 156 9.35 17.59 -2.36
N ASP A 157 8.98 18.13 -1.19
CA ASP A 157 9.73 19.20 -0.50
C ASP A 157 10.77 18.69 0.51
N GLY A 158 10.88 17.35 0.66
CA GLY A 158 11.86 16.71 1.53
C GLY A 158 11.50 16.65 3.01
N GLN A 159 10.36 17.18 3.44
CA GLN A 159 9.92 17.11 4.84
C GLN A 159 9.58 15.68 5.27
N PHE A 160 9.30 14.78 4.33
CA PHE A 160 9.03 13.38 4.58
C PHE A 160 10.14 12.69 5.41
N TRP A 161 11.40 13.10 5.27
CA TRP A 161 12.54 12.46 5.93
C TRP A 161 12.77 12.90 7.37
N MET A 162 11.89 13.73 7.92
CA MET A 162 11.95 14.12 9.34
C MET A 162 11.59 12.93 10.24
N THR A 163 12.21 12.87 11.43
CA THR A 163 11.92 11.83 12.43
C THR A 163 10.51 12.02 13.00
N PRO A 164 9.60 11.05 12.85
CA PRO A 164 8.25 11.15 13.38
C PRO A 164 8.23 11.07 14.90
N ASN A 165 7.32 11.79 15.51
CA ASN A 165 7.09 11.73 16.95
C ASN A 165 6.12 10.59 17.35
N LYS A 166 5.98 10.35 18.65
CA LYS A 166 5.08 9.30 19.18
C LYS A 166 3.62 9.47 18.74
N THR A 167 3.16 10.72 18.59
CA THR A 167 1.78 11.01 18.17
C THR A 167 1.53 10.57 16.75
N ALA A 168 2.46 10.84 15.83
CA ALA A 168 2.38 10.41 14.45
C ALA A 168 2.37 8.87 14.32
N TYR A 169 3.21 8.17 15.11
CA TYR A 169 3.16 6.70 15.17
C TYR A 169 1.81 6.17 15.67
N ARG A 170 1.25 6.78 16.72
CA ARG A 170 -0.08 6.38 17.24
C ARG A 170 -1.17 6.62 16.20
N ALA A 171 -1.16 7.76 15.53
CA ALA A 171 -2.13 8.09 14.48
C ALA A 171 -2.05 7.10 13.30
N ALA A 172 -0.83 6.79 12.85
CA ALA A 172 -0.61 5.75 11.83
C ALA A 172 -1.13 4.38 12.29
N TRP A 173 -0.85 3.99 13.53
CA TRP A 173 -1.32 2.74 14.11
C TRP A 173 -2.85 2.66 14.16
N ASP A 174 -3.52 3.71 14.63
CA ASP A 174 -4.98 3.75 14.74
C ASP A 174 -5.65 3.66 13.35
N ALA A 175 -5.08 4.33 12.34
CA ALA A 175 -5.57 4.25 10.97
C ALA A 175 -5.43 2.83 10.39
N VAL A 176 -4.30 2.15 10.61
CA VAL A 176 -4.10 0.75 10.17
C VAL A 176 -5.10 -0.18 10.85
N ARG A 177 -5.42 0.04 12.12
CA ARG A 177 -6.44 -0.72 12.87
C ARG A 177 -7.88 -0.41 12.47
N GLY A 178 -8.08 0.51 11.53
CA GLY A 178 -9.38 0.76 10.90
C GLY A 178 -10.07 2.05 11.35
N TRP A 179 -9.43 2.88 12.18
CA TRP A 179 -10.00 4.19 12.44
C TRP A 179 -9.81 5.10 11.22
N ASP A 180 -10.88 5.29 10.48
CA ASP A 180 -10.95 6.20 9.34
C ASP A 180 -11.96 7.32 9.59
N PRO A 181 -11.52 8.48 10.08
CA PRO A 181 -12.40 9.62 10.29
C PRO A 181 -12.85 10.29 8.99
N THR A 182 -12.27 9.90 7.83
CA THR A 182 -12.54 10.52 6.53
C THR A 182 -13.69 9.89 5.75
N ASN A 183 -14.24 8.76 6.24
CA ASN A 183 -15.28 7.99 5.55
C ASN A 183 -14.84 7.48 4.15
N GLY A 184 -13.62 7.00 4.03
CA GLY A 184 -13.10 6.40 2.80
C GLY A 184 -12.55 7.43 1.79
N ALA A 185 -12.08 8.60 2.24
CA ALA A 185 -11.46 9.57 1.35
C ALA A 185 -10.18 9.01 0.71
N LEU A 186 -9.97 9.37 -0.56
CA LEU A 186 -8.76 9.04 -1.33
C LEU A 186 -7.86 10.25 -1.55
N TYR A 187 -8.38 11.46 -1.31
CA TYR A 187 -7.70 12.72 -1.49
C TYR A 187 -7.93 13.63 -0.29
N TYR A 188 -7.02 14.55 -0.08
CA TYR A 188 -7.21 15.70 0.80
C TYR A 188 -6.42 16.90 0.28
N PHE A 189 -6.82 18.08 0.68
CA PHE A 189 -6.15 19.31 0.34
C PHE A 189 -6.44 20.39 1.38
N ASN A 190 -5.52 21.34 1.51
CA ASN A 190 -5.76 22.55 2.29
C ASN A 190 -6.43 23.59 1.37
N PRO A 191 -7.66 24.04 1.66
CA PRO A 191 -8.38 25.00 0.83
C PRO A 191 -7.71 26.37 0.74
N ASP A 192 -6.89 26.76 1.74
CA ASP A 192 -6.18 28.02 1.76
C ASP A 192 -5.00 28.09 0.76
N THR A 193 -4.50 26.92 0.35
CA THR A 193 -3.31 26.81 -0.50
C THR A 193 -3.53 26.05 -1.81
N ALA A 194 -4.64 25.33 -1.94
CA ALA A 194 -4.92 24.52 -3.11
C ALA A 194 -5.30 25.37 -4.33
N THR A 195 -4.53 25.27 -5.41
CA THR A 195 -4.71 25.99 -6.67
C THR A 195 -5.20 25.12 -7.83
N SER A 196 -5.26 23.79 -7.65
CA SER A 196 -5.66 22.85 -8.70
C SER A 196 -7.17 22.76 -8.83
N ASP A 197 -7.73 23.14 -9.97
CA ASP A 197 -9.16 22.98 -10.28
C ASP A 197 -9.61 21.53 -10.20
N TRP A 198 -8.69 20.60 -10.53
CA TRP A 198 -8.97 19.17 -10.46
C TRP A 198 -9.31 18.72 -9.03
N ILE A 199 -8.51 19.13 -8.01
CA ILE A 199 -8.80 18.71 -6.63
C ILE A 199 -10.09 19.35 -6.11
N TRP A 200 -10.39 20.59 -6.52
CA TRP A 200 -11.63 21.25 -6.17
C TRP A 200 -12.87 20.60 -6.79
N SER A 201 -12.72 19.93 -7.95
CA SER A 201 -13.79 19.20 -8.62
C SER A 201 -14.11 17.85 -7.98
N ARG A 202 -13.26 17.34 -7.06
CA ARG A 202 -13.48 16.06 -6.39
C ARG A 202 -14.68 16.12 -5.43
N PRO A 203 -15.50 15.05 -5.34
CA PRO A 203 -16.58 14.99 -4.36
C PRO A 203 -16.03 15.12 -2.93
N GLN A 204 -16.29 16.27 -2.30
CA GLN A 204 -15.86 16.56 -0.94
C GLN A 204 -16.72 15.78 0.05
N ILE A 205 -16.10 15.16 1.06
CA ILE A 205 -16.76 14.33 2.06
C ILE A 205 -16.86 15.08 3.39
N LYS A 206 -15.73 15.60 3.87
CA LYS A 206 -15.61 16.15 5.23
C LYS A 206 -14.42 17.09 5.34
N GLN A 207 -14.53 18.09 6.20
CA GLN A 207 -13.38 18.88 6.65
C GLN A 207 -12.95 18.43 8.04
N ILE A 208 -11.65 18.20 8.23
CA ILE A 208 -11.02 17.91 9.52
C ILE A 208 -9.79 18.79 9.63
N GLY A 209 -9.75 19.63 10.67
CA GLY A 209 -8.70 20.65 10.82
C GLY A 209 -8.65 21.58 9.60
N LYS A 210 -7.48 21.74 9.03
CA LYS A 210 -7.25 22.58 7.83
C LYS A 210 -7.47 21.86 6.52
N HIS A 211 -7.80 20.56 6.52
CA HIS A 211 -7.90 19.76 5.31
C HIS A 211 -9.36 19.43 4.97
N ILE A 212 -9.69 19.55 3.69
CA ILE A 212 -10.90 18.97 3.10
C ILE A 212 -10.54 17.60 2.53
N PHE A 213 -11.31 16.58 2.92
CA PHE A 213 -11.17 15.20 2.47
C PHE A 213 -12.18 14.89 1.38
N ALA A 214 -11.75 14.19 0.30
CA ALA A 214 -12.52 14.00 -0.93
C ALA A 214 -12.31 12.61 -1.56
N ARG A 215 -13.15 12.28 -2.55
CA ARG A 215 -13.07 11.05 -3.37
C ARG A 215 -12.73 11.35 -4.82
#